data_4f21783addd0264a44859b69c42e18de
#
_entry.id   4f21783addd0264a44859b69c42e18de
#
_cell.length_a   1.000
_cell.length_b   1.000
_cell.length_c   1.000
_cell.angle_alpha   90.00
_cell.angle_beta   90.00
_cell.angle_gamma   90.00
#
_symmetry.space_group_name_H-M   'P 1'
#
loop_
_entity.id
_entity.type
_entity.pdbx_description
1 polymer ?
#
loop_
_entity_poly.entity_id
_entity_poly.type
_entity_poly.pdbx_seq_one_letter_code
_entity_poly.pdbx_strand_id
1 'polypeptide(L)'
;MKYIISIFSLIFFPFGSEQDYDYELVRVDSEKIYYNIVQNDGTLFFGTNQGVYKLKKGIQLVDHDLPIKGPVTTNLKRDKLRISFTLAPKNIPMGEFDGSITAIQAFQNYVYVISRGKLLIFKNKLYSFSPYESVRSITTSYIGSYNGIFQKGEALTYPTYTNGQIKEYDDITFICYDGLIGIRGDRQDILYDAPAGNRIYGAIENIFKLQNGNFLVVSDLGLYQYNLEENIFQMIYDGRDGPIIPIRVHFRDGFEFKPGFWFGQNNSLYKINLSTYQVSTIQTFDAEILDLVSERDIIYVLTSDQQITSLYSDNHRTFVVNKIPLTATYHTLEHKRNYLFISGDNGLSIYDLSKNQLYNNVVTDEFNRGAVFKTDNAISFGSIHGVYRFDNIDLVVDSISTDYLINELDYRNDNVLMLIVILLGFAVLIYVFKNRRRSYNNQEMVLEIKKYVDANLNKVDVVAISDKFNIDNNLLYHLDPDFKPGDYIKQKRKEKAAELIAKGLPIEKIAKTTGYSVSYLKRYF
;
A
#
# COMPACT_ATOMS: atom_id res chain seq x y z
N MET A 1 -32.32 -4.82 28.73
CA MET A 1 -32.03 -3.77 27.73
C MET A 1 -31.39 -2.49 28.29
N LYS A 2 -31.11 -2.38 29.60
CA LYS A 2 -30.47 -1.22 30.25
C LYS A 2 -28.97 -1.38 30.54
N TYR A 3 -28.38 -2.57 30.25
CA TYR A 3 -26.96 -2.86 30.54
C TYR A 3 -26.03 -2.91 29.29
N ILE A 4 -26.59 -2.73 28.09
CA ILE A 4 -25.80 -2.73 26.84
C ILE A 4 -25.34 -1.30 26.44
N ILE A 5 -25.97 -0.27 26.97
CA ILE A 5 -25.65 1.14 26.66
C ILE A 5 -24.45 1.66 27.47
N SER A 6 -24.05 0.97 28.57
CA SER A 6 -22.98 1.42 29.46
C SER A 6 -21.57 0.99 29.06
N ILE A 7 -21.40 0.15 28.01
CA ILE A 7 -20.09 -0.32 27.54
C ILE A 7 -19.59 0.52 26.37
N PHE A 8 -20.45 1.27 25.66
CA PHE A 8 -20.06 2.12 24.54
C PHE A 8 -19.51 3.51 24.93
N SER A 9 -19.57 3.89 26.20
CA SER A 9 -19.11 5.21 26.68
C SER A 9 -17.69 5.22 27.27
N LEU A 10 -16.93 4.12 27.17
CA LEU A 10 -15.58 3.99 27.74
C LEU A 10 -14.44 3.88 26.69
N ILE A 11 -14.72 4.17 25.41
CA ILE A 11 -13.70 4.22 24.36
C ILE A 11 -13.65 5.64 23.73
N PHE A 12 -13.88 6.66 24.50
CA PHE A 12 -13.44 8.00 24.13
C PHE A 12 -12.16 8.31 24.90
N PHE A 13 -11.03 8.03 24.29
CA PHE A 13 -9.75 8.59 24.70
C PHE A 13 -9.80 10.11 24.55
N PRO A 14 -9.29 10.86 25.52
CA PRO A 14 -9.15 12.29 25.38
C PRO A 14 -8.03 12.56 24.38
N PHE A 15 -8.36 12.90 23.15
CA PHE A 15 -7.43 13.48 22.20
C PHE A 15 -7.16 14.92 22.61
N GLY A 16 -6.10 15.13 23.36
CA GLY A 16 -5.54 16.40 23.75
C GLY A 16 -4.02 16.37 23.62
N SER A 17 -3.51 16.18 22.40
CA SER A 17 -2.16 16.61 22.01
C SER A 17 -2.30 17.30 20.67
N GLU A 18 -1.66 18.45 20.50
CA GLU A 18 -1.47 19.05 19.18
C GLU A 18 -0.92 17.96 18.26
N GLN A 19 -1.77 17.43 17.38
CA GLN A 19 -1.32 16.53 16.33
C GLN A 19 -0.44 17.36 15.41
N ASP A 20 0.84 17.05 15.38
CA ASP A 20 1.77 17.63 14.41
C ASP A 20 1.38 17.03 13.05
N TYR A 21 0.68 17.82 12.25
CA TYR A 21 0.24 17.40 10.93
C TYR A 21 1.42 17.35 9.96
N ASP A 22 1.50 16.30 9.16
CA ASP A 22 2.54 16.12 8.13
C ASP A 22 2.43 17.13 6.98
N TYR A 23 1.36 17.90 6.96
CA TYR A 23 1.05 18.89 5.94
C TYR A 23 0.72 20.25 6.55
N GLU A 24 1.21 21.30 5.91
CA GLU A 24 0.94 22.68 6.25
C GLU A 24 0.07 23.33 5.17
N LEU A 25 -1.06 23.94 5.55
CA LEU A 25 -1.87 24.72 4.63
C LEU A 25 -1.12 25.99 4.23
N VAL A 26 -0.68 26.07 2.97
CA VAL A 26 0.12 27.23 2.47
C VAL A 26 -0.70 28.20 1.65
N ARG A 27 -1.84 27.79 1.12
CA ARG A 27 -2.70 28.66 0.30
C ARG A 27 -4.14 28.18 0.28
N VAL A 28 -5.08 29.14 0.34
CA VAL A 28 -6.48 28.97 -0.01
C VAL A 28 -6.79 29.88 -1.18
N ASP A 29 -7.22 29.32 -2.32
CA ASP A 29 -7.67 30.09 -3.48
C ASP A 29 -9.19 29.99 -3.58
N SER A 30 -9.85 31.11 -3.44
CA SER A 30 -11.31 31.27 -3.54
C SER A 30 -11.74 32.31 -4.59
N GLU A 31 -10.79 32.83 -5.38
CA GLU A 31 -11.07 33.79 -6.45
C GLU A 31 -11.80 33.13 -7.63
N LYS A 32 -11.60 31.81 -7.79
CA LYS A 32 -12.23 31.00 -8.84
C LYS A 32 -13.02 29.85 -8.22
N ILE A 33 -13.97 29.31 -8.96
CA ILE A 33 -14.64 28.08 -8.59
C ILE A 33 -13.92 26.92 -9.27
N TYR A 34 -13.31 26.04 -8.48
CA TYR A 34 -12.58 24.88 -8.94
C TYR A 34 -13.52 23.66 -9.02
N TYR A 35 -13.43 22.90 -10.10
CA TYR A 35 -14.28 21.73 -10.36
C TYR A 35 -13.51 20.42 -10.31
N ASN A 36 -12.30 20.39 -10.88
CA ASN A 36 -11.48 19.17 -10.97
C ASN A 36 -9.98 19.48 -11.03
N ILE A 37 -9.18 18.42 -10.78
CA ILE A 37 -7.74 18.40 -10.92
C ILE A 37 -7.39 17.23 -11.83
N VAL A 38 -6.51 17.45 -12.80
CA VAL A 38 -6.03 16.42 -13.73
C VAL A 38 -4.52 16.53 -13.84
N GLN A 39 -3.83 15.42 -13.69
CA GLN A 39 -2.41 15.31 -13.99
C GLN A 39 -2.22 14.71 -15.37
N ASN A 40 -1.40 15.34 -16.21
CA ASN A 40 -1.02 14.85 -17.51
C ASN A 40 0.42 15.25 -17.82
N ASP A 41 1.25 14.29 -18.28
CA ASP A 41 2.66 14.48 -18.65
C ASP A 41 3.45 15.32 -17.64
N GLY A 42 3.39 14.95 -16.36
CA GLY A 42 4.10 15.65 -15.30
C GLY A 42 3.61 17.07 -15.01
N THR A 43 2.46 17.47 -15.55
CA THR A 43 1.85 18.78 -15.33
C THR A 43 0.49 18.63 -14.68
N LEU A 44 0.20 19.49 -13.71
CA LEU A 44 -1.09 19.53 -13.03
C LEU A 44 -1.99 20.62 -13.61
N PHE A 45 -3.21 20.25 -13.99
CA PHE A 45 -4.20 21.14 -14.57
C PHE A 45 -5.44 21.24 -13.67
N PHE A 46 -6.03 22.41 -13.60
CA PHE A 46 -7.22 22.73 -12.81
C PHE A 46 -8.33 23.25 -13.70
N GLY A 47 -9.46 22.57 -13.71
CA GLY A 47 -10.69 23.06 -14.37
C GLY A 47 -11.42 24.03 -13.45
N THR A 48 -11.71 25.24 -13.93
CA THR A 48 -12.41 26.29 -13.17
C THR A 48 -13.55 26.90 -13.96
N ASN A 49 -14.35 27.74 -13.30
CA ASN A 49 -15.39 28.54 -13.95
C ASN A 49 -14.85 29.60 -14.92
N GLN A 50 -13.54 29.89 -14.88
CA GLN A 50 -12.89 30.89 -15.75
C GLN A 50 -12.04 30.24 -16.86
N GLY A 51 -11.87 28.92 -16.86
CA GLY A 51 -11.09 28.18 -17.83
C GLY A 51 -10.18 27.13 -17.19
N VAL A 52 -9.15 26.70 -17.93
CA VAL A 52 -8.17 25.72 -17.46
C VAL A 52 -6.90 26.45 -17.04
N TYR A 53 -6.43 26.13 -15.85
CA TYR A 53 -5.18 26.66 -15.29
C TYR A 53 -4.18 25.52 -15.16
N LYS A 54 -2.92 25.77 -15.42
CA LYS A 54 -1.81 24.84 -15.15
C LYS A 54 -0.96 25.31 -13.98
N LEU A 55 -0.40 24.36 -13.27
CA LEU A 55 0.51 24.65 -12.19
C LEU A 55 1.84 25.20 -12.73
N LYS A 56 2.31 26.28 -12.11
CA LYS A 56 3.63 26.83 -12.30
C LYS A 56 4.29 27.03 -10.93
N LYS A 57 5.38 26.30 -10.64
CA LYS A 57 6.10 26.39 -9.37
C LYS A 57 5.21 26.16 -8.13
N GLY A 58 4.73 24.94 -7.96
CA GLY A 58 4.12 24.43 -6.72
C GLY A 58 2.82 25.10 -6.27
N ILE A 59 2.76 26.42 -6.20
CA ILE A 59 1.60 27.17 -5.70
C ILE A 59 1.05 28.22 -6.67
N GLN A 60 1.70 28.45 -7.81
CA GLN A 60 1.26 29.44 -8.79
C GLN A 60 0.49 28.76 -9.92
N LEU A 61 -0.72 29.25 -10.16
CA LEU A 61 -1.54 28.84 -11.30
C LEU A 61 -1.40 29.89 -12.41
N VAL A 62 -1.21 29.43 -13.63
CA VAL A 62 -1.20 30.28 -14.84
C VAL A 62 -2.30 29.81 -15.77
N ASP A 63 -2.90 30.77 -16.48
CA ASP A 63 -3.89 30.47 -17.51
C ASP A 63 -3.25 29.56 -18.57
N HIS A 64 -3.95 28.52 -18.96
CA HIS A 64 -3.50 27.65 -20.03
C HIS A 64 -4.05 28.21 -21.32
N ASP A 65 -3.20 28.43 -22.33
CA ASP A 65 -3.54 28.94 -23.67
C ASP A 65 -4.41 27.98 -24.50
N LEU A 66 -5.24 27.19 -23.86
CA LEU A 66 -6.28 26.44 -24.53
C LEU A 66 -7.42 27.41 -24.90
N PRO A 67 -7.99 27.33 -26.13
CA PRO A 67 -9.03 28.25 -26.59
C PRO A 67 -10.38 28.09 -25.87
N ILE A 68 -10.42 27.40 -24.74
CA ILE A 68 -11.62 27.13 -23.96
C ILE A 68 -11.78 28.26 -22.93
N LYS A 69 -12.41 29.36 -23.35
CA LYS A 69 -12.87 30.41 -22.43
C LYS A 69 -14.31 30.06 -22.00
N GLY A 70 -14.49 29.79 -20.72
CA GLY A 70 -15.80 29.50 -20.13
C GLY A 70 -15.75 28.39 -19.09
N PRO A 71 -16.85 28.11 -18.40
CA PRO A 71 -16.89 27.06 -17.39
C PRO A 71 -16.58 25.71 -18.04
N VAL A 72 -15.45 25.12 -17.68
CA VAL A 72 -15.05 23.78 -18.11
C VAL A 72 -15.88 22.78 -17.32
N THR A 73 -17.07 22.50 -17.81
CA THR A 73 -17.88 21.40 -17.28
C THR A 73 -17.29 20.06 -17.72
N THR A 74 -16.66 19.38 -16.78
CA THR A 74 -16.59 17.92 -16.54
C THR A 74 -16.41 16.92 -17.69
N ASN A 75 -15.93 17.26 -18.87
CA ASN A 75 -15.69 16.28 -19.94
C ASN A 75 -14.23 16.11 -20.36
N LEU A 76 -13.31 16.17 -19.42
CA LEU A 76 -12.01 15.49 -19.57
C LEU A 76 -12.30 13.98 -19.36
N LYS A 77 -12.63 13.28 -20.46
CA LYS A 77 -12.83 11.82 -20.46
C LYS A 77 -11.58 11.17 -19.91
N ARG A 78 -11.76 10.50 -18.78
CA ARG A 78 -10.83 9.56 -18.20
C ARG A 78 -10.64 8.37 -19.14
N ASP A 79 -9.61 8.35 -19.94
CA ASP A 79 -9.09 7.10 -20.44
C ASP A 79 -8.10 6.57 -19.39
N LYS A 80 -8.59 5.54 -18.65
CA LYS A 80 -7.82 4.60 -17.84
C LYS A 80 -6.76 5.16 -16.88
N LEU A 81 -7.07 6.13 -16.05
CA LEU A 81 -6.27 6.37 -14.85
C LEU A 81 -6.85 5.57 -13.68
N ARG A 82 -6.14 4.52 -13.26
CA ARG A 82 -6.28 3.99 -11.91
C ARG A 82 -5.87 5.12 -10.95
N ILE A 83 -6.83 5.72 -10.28
CA ILE A 83 -6.55 6.48 -9.07
C ILE A 83 -6.21 5.43 -8.01
N SER A 84 -4.94 5.09 -7.90
CA SER A 84 -4.46 4.46 -6.69
C SER A 84 -4.48 5.56 -5.63
N PHE A 85 -5.39 5.45 -4.67
CA PHE A 85 -5.34 6.22 -3.44
C PHE A 85 -4.18 5.69 -2.59
N THR A 86 -2.96 5.95 -3.00
CA THR A 86 -1.79 5.81 -2.17
C THR A 86 -1.74 7.05 -1.31
N LEU A 87 -2.08 6.87 -0.03
CA LEU A 87 -2.09 7.91 0.99
C LEU A 87 -3.07 9.06 0.66
N ALA A 88 -4.37 8.83 0.86
CA ALA A 88 -5.21 9.94 1.28
C ALA A 88 -4.49 10.54 2.49
N PRO A 89 -4.09 11.81 2.48
CA PRO A 89 -3.42 12.40 3.62
C PRO A 89 -4.38 12.40 4.79
N LYS A 90 -4.27 11.38 5.66
CA LYS A 90 -5.09 11.23 6.86
C LYS A 90 -4.87 12.39 7.85
N ASN A 91 -3.75 13.09 7.69
CA ASN A 91 -3.31 14.16 8.59
C ASN A 91 -3.44 15.57 7.99
N ILE A 92 -4.32 15.78 7.01
CA ILE A 92 -4.70 17.14 6.63
C ILE A 92 -5.56 17.74 7.76
N PRO A 93 -5.29 18.96 8.22
CA PRO A 93 -6.08 19.61 9.26
C PRO A 93 -7.55 19.69 8.86
N MET A 94 -8.39 18.78 9.40
CA MET A 94 -9.81 18.67 9.04
C MET A 94 -10.63 19.88 9.52
N GLY A 95 -10.12 20.70 10.45
CA GLY A 95 -10.78 21.90 10.93
C GLY A 95 -11.05 22.97 9.87
N GLU A 96 -10.36 22.92 8.72
CA GLU A 96 -10.56 23.84 7.58
C GLU A 96 -11.55 23.30 6.53
N PHE A 97 -11.96 22.03 6.66
CA PHE A 97 -12.91 21.39 5.74
C PHE A 97 -14.33 21.43 6.28
N ASP A 98 -14.97 22.54 6.09
CA ASP A 98 -16.40 22.69 6.43
C ASP A 98 -17.28 22.27 5.22
N GLY A 99 -17.03 21.10 4.64
CA GLY A 99 -17.84 20.60 3.53
C GLY A 99 -17.26 19.45 2.72
N SER A 100 -17.97 19.04 1.66
CA SER A 100 -17.57 17.92 0.81
C SER A 100 -16.31 18.22 0.02
N ILE A 101 -15.34 17.32 0.12
CA ILE A 101 -14.16 17.30 -0.74
C ILE A 101 -14.59 16.72 -2.09
N THR A 102 -14.31 17.44 -3.19
CA THR A 102 -14.66 17.01 -4.55
C THR A 102 -13.47 16.42 -5.32
N ALA A 103 -12.24 16.83 -4.98
CA ALA A 103 -11.02 16.27 -5.56
C ALA A 103 -9.84 16.43 -4.60
N ILE A 104 -8.93 15.43 -4.63
CA ILE A 104 -7.64 15.47 -3.95
C ILE A 104 -6.60 14.97 -4.94
N GLN A 105 -5.47 15.66 -5.05
CA GLN A 105 -4.35 15.27 -5.87
C GLN A 105 -3.03 15.62 -5.17
N ALA A 106 -2.20 14.60 -4.92
CA ALA A 106 -0.81 14.82 -4.53
C ALA A 106 0.02 15.05 -5.80
N PHE A 107 0.90 16.06 -5.76
CA PHE A 107 1.82 16.37 -6.84
C PHE A 107 3.05 17.08 -6.30
N GLN A 108 4.24 16.54 -6.58
CA GLN A 108 5.50 16.98 -5.98
C GLN A 108 5.42 16.92 -4.44
N ASN A 109 5.78 18.00 -3.74
CA ASN A 109 5.67 18.08 -2.29
C ASN A 109 4.42 18.83 -1.80
N TYR A 110 3.37 18.88 -2.62
CA TYR A 110 2.10 19.52 -2.30
C TYR A 110 0.92 18.57 -2.45
N VAL A 111 -0.12 18.81 -1.67
CA VAL A 111 -1.43 18.20 -1.84
C VAL A 111 -2.43 19.29 -2.17
N TYR A 112 -3.15 19.10 -3.25
CA TYR A 112 -4.16 20.01 -3.78
C TYR A 112 -5.53 19.42 -3.48
N VAL A 113 -6.35 20.16 -2.78
CA VAL A 113 -7.69 19.72 -2.36
C VAL A 113 -8.72 20.71 -2.87
N ILE A 114 -9.74 20.22 -3.58
CA ILE A 114 -10.90 21.03 -3.91
C ILE A 114 -12.02 20.72 -2.92
N SER A 115 -12.44 21.74 -2.18
CA SER A 115 -13.56 21.68 -1.25
C SER A 115 -14.49 22.87 -1.47
N ARG A 116 -15.78 22.61 -1.72
CA ARG A 116 -16.80 23.64 -2.01
C ARG A 116 -16.39 24.64 -3.10
N GLY A 117 -15.70 24.16 -4.12
CA GLY A 117 -15.21 25.00 -5.22
C GLY A 117 -14.00 25.86 -4.87
N LYS A 118 -13.43 25.77 -3.67
CA LYS A 118 -12.17 26.40 -3.28
C LYS A 118 -11.01 25.44 -3.48
N LEU A 119 -9.86 25.93 -3.89
CA LEU A 119 -8.62 25.18 -3.93
C LEU A 119 -7.80 25.46 -2.68
N LEU A 120 -7.51 24.41 -1.91
CA LEU A 120 -6.60 24.43 -0.77
C LEU A 120 -5.31 23.74 -1.18
N ILE A 121 -4.18 24.35 -0.86
CA ILE A 121 -2.84 23.83 -1.20
C ILE A 121 -2.10 23.59 0.12
N PHE A 122 -1.77 22.32 0.36
CA PHE A 122 -0.99 21.89 1.51
C PHE A 122 0.41 21.52 1.08
N LYS A 123 1.42 21.93 1.85
CA LYS A 123 2.81 21.54 1.66
C LYS A 123 3.13 20.34 2.54
N ASN A 124 3.77 19.32 1.96
CA ASN A 124 4.31 18.20 2.70
C ASN A 124 5.53 18.63 3.52
N LYS A 125 5.58 18.27 4.79
CA LYS A 125 6.70 18.55 5.71
C LYS A 125 7.74 17.43 5.75
N LEU A 126 7.39 16.23 5.25
CA LEU A 126 8.26 15.05 5.34
C LEU A 126 9.47 15.12 4.39
N TYR A 127 9.30 15.76 3.24
CA TYR A 127 10.37 15.96 2.27
C TYR A 127 10.24 17.28 1.52
N SER A 128 11.34 17.77 1.00
CA SER A 128 11.35 18.89 0.05
C SER A 128 11.50 18.35 -1.38
N PHE A 129 10.96 19.09 -2.34
CA PHE A 129 11.06 18.78 -3.76
C PHE A 129 11.62 19.97 -4.54
N SER A 130 12.57 19.69 -5.43
CA SER A 130 13.13 20.66 -6.36
C SER A 130 12.96 20.16 -7.78
N PRO A 131 12.26 20.90 -8.67
CA PRO A 131 11.96 20.47 -10.02
C PRO A 131 13.19 20.53 -10.92
N TYR A 132 13.59 19.39 -11.47
CA TYR A 132 14.59 19.22 -12.53
C TYR A 132 14.17 18.04 -13.38
N GLU A 133 14.44 18.09 -14.68
CA GLU A 133 14.08 17.01 -15.57
C GLU A 133 15.13 15.90 -15.54
N SER A 134 14.71 14.67 -15.31
CA SER A 134 15.52 13.45 -15.46
C SER A 134 16.87 13.47 -14.75
N VAL A 135 16.82 13.68 -13.43
CA VAL A 135 18.02 13.80 -12.58
C VAL A 135 18.80 12.49 -12.52
N ARG A 136 20.08 12.51 -12.86
CA ARG A 136 20.99 11.35 -12.88
C ARG A 136 22.04 11.38 -11.78
N SER A 137 22.41 12.56 -11.33
CA SER A 137 23.41 12.73 -10.27
C SER A 137 23.10 13.93 -9.40
N ILE A 138 23.37 13.80 -8.13
CA ILE A 138 23.19 14.84 -7.13
C ILE A 138 24.45 14.92 -6.29
N THR A 139 24.94 16.13 -6.07
CA THR A 139 26.05 16.41 -5.15
C THR A 139 25.69 17.61 -4.25
N THR A 140 26.64 18.08 -3.46
CA THR A 140 26.44 19.29 -2.65
C THR A 140 26.21 20.53 -3.51
N SER A 141 26.96 20.65 -4.61
CA SER A 141 26.98 21.85 -5.45
C SER A 141 26.28 21.68 -6.79
N TYR A 142 26.13 20.44 -7.27
CA TYR A 142 25.63 20.15 -8.61
C TYR A 142 24.43 19.22 -8.64
N ILE A 143 23.55 19.45 -9.60
CA ILE A 143 22.52 18.53 -10.03
C ILE A 143 22.75 18.25 -11.51
N GLY A 144 22.97 16.98 -11.84
CA GLY A 144 23.20 16.52 -13.20
C GLY A 144 22.01 15.75 -13.75
N SER A 145 21.64 16.03 -14.99
CA SER A 145 20.54 15.38 -15.69
C SER A 145 20.90 15.11 -17.14
N TYR A 146 20.03 14.39 -17.85
CA TYR A 146 20.13 14.25 -19.30
C TYR A 146 19.91 15.58 -20.05
N ASN A 147 19.25 16.55 -19.43
CA ASN A 147 18.83 17.79 -20.07
C ASN A 147 19.58 19.02 -19.54
N GLY A 148 20.59 18.83 -18.69
CA GLY A 148 21.42 19.91 -18.17
C GLY A 148 22.22 19.52 -16.95
N ILE A 149 23.22 20.33 -16.67
CA ILE A 149 23.99 20.28 -15.42
C ILE A 149 23.82 21.62 -14.74
N PHE A 150 23.40 21.62 -13.50
CA PHE A 150 23.05 22.82 -12.77
C PHE A 150 23.99 22.98 -11.56
N GLN A 151 24.62 24.14 -11.44
CA GLN A 151 25.39 24.55 -10.27
C GLN A 151 24.62 25.67 -9.56
N LYS A 152 24.22 25.45 -8.29
CA LYS A 152 23.41 26.41 -7.50
C LYS A 152 22.17 26.95 -8.24
N GLY A 153 21.55 26.11 -9.06
CA GLY A 153 20.37 26.47 -9.84
C GLY A 153 20.62 27.08 -11.22
N GLU A 154 21.88 27.41 -11.56
CA GLU A 154 22.28 27.93 -12.87
C GLU A 154 22.80 26.80 -13.76
N ALA A 155 22.36 26.75 -15.01
CA ALA A 155 22.80 25.74 -15.96
C ALA A 155 24.22 26.00 -16.43
N LEU A 156 25.08 24.98 -16.48
CA LEU A 156 26.39 25.04 -17.13
C LEU A 156 26.22 25.09 -18.64
N THR A 157 27.10 25.78 -19.32
CA THR A 157 27.11 25.87 -20.78
C THR A 157 27.65 24.60 -21.43
N TYR A 158 28.55 23.89 -20.73
CA TYR A 158 29.14 22.64 -21.16
C TYR A 158 29.69 21.86 -19.95
N PRO A 159 29.53 20.52 -19.87
CA PRO A 159 28.70 19.72 -20.78
C PRO A 159 27.20 20.01 -20.59
N THR A 160 26.41 19.75 -21.63
CA THR A 160 24.96 20.03 -21.62
C THR A 160 24.14 18.93 -20.99
N TYR A 161 24.75 17.81 -20.60
CA TYR A 161 24.10 16.67 -19.97
C TYR A 161 25.09 15.81 -19.18
N THR A 162 24.58 14.93 -18.34
CA THR A 162 25.32 13.81 -17.77
C THR A 162 24.47 12.54 -17.82
N ASN A 163 25.09 11.43 -18.17
CA ASN A 163 24.52 10.06 -18.04
C ASN A 163 25.22 9.27 -16.94
N GLY A 164 26.33 9.78 -16.38
CA GLY A 164 27.07 9.22 -15.25
C GLY A 164 26.95 10.06 -13.99
N GLN A 165 27.84 9.83 -13.04
CA GLN A 165 27.86 10.51 -11.76
C GLN A 165 28.72 11.77 -11.79
N ILE A 166 28.32 12.78 -11.01
CA ILE A 166 29.17 13.93 -10.68
C ILE A 166 29.83 13.61 -9.34
N LYS A 167 31.14 13.81 -9.24
CA LYS A 167 31.91 13.57 -8.00
C LYS A 167 32.71 14.79 -7.61
N GLU A 168 32.47 15.28 -6.41
CA GLU A 168 33.17 16.41 -5.80
C GLU A 168 34.27 15.88 -4.89
N TYR A 169 35.53 16.29 -5.16
CA TYR A 169 36.69 16.10 -4.32
C TYR A 169 37.23 17.49 -3.95
N ASP A 170 38.12 17.58 -2.95
CA ASP A 170 38.56 18.86 -2.34
C ASP A 170 39.04 19.88 -3.36
N ASP A 171 39.75 19.42 -4.39
CA ASP A 171 40.42 20.26 -5.39
C ASP A 171 39.84 20.18 -6.80
N ILE A 172 38.95 19.21 -7.05
CA ILE A 172 38.38 18.96 -8.38
C ILE A 172 36.99 18.32 -8.31
N THR A 173 36.10 18.79 -9.17
CA THR A 173 34.82 18.14 -9.45
C THR A 173 34.89 17.46 -10.78
N PHE A 174 34.56 16.18 -10.83
CA PHE A 174 34.43 15.40 -12.06
C PHE A 174 32.98 15.30 -12.51
N ILE A 175 32.75 15.53 -13.78
CA ILE A 175 31.47 15.27 -14.45
C ILE A 175 31.66 14.10 -15.40
N CYS A 176 30.98 12.98 -15.11
CA CYS A 176 31.00 11.78 -15.92
C CYS A 176 29.85 11.85 -16.96
N TYR A 177 30.17 11.61 -18.20
CA TYR A 177 29.21 11.55 -19.32
C TYR A 177 29.76 10.59 -20.39
N ASP A 178 29.42 10.73 -21.66
CA ASP A 178 30.14 10.03 -22.74
C ASP A 178 31.65 10.40 -22.79
N GLY A 179 32.10 11.19 -21.85
CA GLY A 179 33.47 11.63 -21.60
C GLY A 179 33.72 11.87 -20.12
N LEU A 180 34.77 12.63 -19.81
CA LEU A 180 35.14 13.04 -18.47
C LEU A 180 35.62 14.50 -18.45
N ILE A 181 35.02 15.31 -17.62
CA ILE A 181 35.42 16.71 -17.40
C ILE A 181 35.87 16.88 -15.96
N GLY A 182 36.95 17.62 -15.76
CA GLY A 182 37.41 18.08 -14.46
C GLY A 182 37.19 19.59 -14.33
N ILE A 183 36.61 20.03 -13.21
CA ILE A 183 36.39 21.45 -12.86
C ILE A 183 37.23 21.78 -11.63
N ARG A 184 38.10 22.77 -11.74
CA ARG A 184 38.90 23.33 -10.65
C ARG A 184 38.65 24.83 -10.52
N GLY A 185 37.90 25.25 -9.50
CA GLY A 185 37.42 26.64 -9.41
C GLY A 185 36.62 27.03 -10.65
N ASP A 186 37.04 28.08 -11.34
CA ASP A 186 36.43 28.54 -12.58
C ASP A 186 37.00 27.87 -13.85
N ARG A 187 38.05 27.05 -13.70
CA ARG A 187 38.67 26.33 -14.81
C ARG A 187 38.00 24.99 -15.04
N GLN A 188 37.66 24.76 -16.30
CA GLN A 188 37.09 23.49 -16.78
C GLN A 188 38.06 22.86 -17.77
N ASP A 189 38.49 21.65 -17.49
CA ASP A 189 39.37 20.85 -18.34
C ASP A 189 38.61 19.64 -18.89
N ILE A 190 38.64 19.46 -20.22
CA ILE A 190 38.14 18.25 -20.86
C ILE A 190 39.24 17.19 -20.76
N LEU A 191 39.05 16.18 -19.91
CA LEU A 191 40.02 15.15 -19.65
C LEU A 191 39.89 13.98 -20.66
N TYR A 192 38.67 13.69 -21.04
CA TYR A 192 38.32 12.75 -22.09
C TYR A 192 36.99 13.16 -22.73
N ASP A 193 36.95 13.26 -24.02
CA ASP A 193 35.74 13.49 -24.80
C ASP A 193 35.66 12.41 -25.87
N ALA A 194 34.58 11.62 -25.86
CA ALA A 194 34.35 10.58 -26.87
C ALA A 194 33.73 11.24 -28.10
N PRO A 195 34.50 11.58 -29.14
CA PRO A 195 33.91 12.04 -30.39
C PRO A 195 33.00 10.94 -30.92
N ALA A 196 31.89 11.33 -31.54
CA ALA A 196 30.91 10.41 -32.13
C ALA A 196 31.59 9.30 -32.93
N GLY A 197 31.53 8.06 -32.45
CA GLY A 197 32.07 6.86 -33.11
C GLY A 197 33.44 6.35 -32.63
N ASN A 198 34.14 7.01 -31.71
CA ASN A 198 35.43 6.53 -31.18
C ASN A 198 35.47 6.58 -29.65
N ARG A 199 34.74 5.70 -29.00
CA ARG A 199 34.68 5.57 -27.52
C ARG A 199 35.83 4.70 -27.01
N ILE A 200 37.08 5.20 -27.03
CA ILE A 200 38.25 4.43 -26.62
C ILE A 200 38.14 3.89 -25.20
N TYR A 201 37.58 4.69 -24.29
CA TYR A 201 37.36 4.32 -22.88
C TYR A 201 35.90 4.09 -22.54
N GLY A 202 34.99 4.17 -23.52
CA GLY A 202 33.55 4.07 -23.31
C GLY A 202 32.90 5.31 -22.71
N ALA A 203 31.62 5.19 -22.35
CA ALA A 203 30.95 6.21 -21.56
C ALA A 203 31.39 6.07 -20.09
N ILE A 204 31.81 7.19 -19.51
CA ILE A 204 32.27 7.20 -18.11
C ILE A 204 31.06 7.33 -17.20
N GLU A 205 30.84 6.32 -16.38
CA GLU A 205 29.70 6.29 -15.46
C GLU A 205 30.02 6.81 -14.05
N ASN A 206 31.26 6.55 -13.58
CA ASN A 206 31.65 6.91 -12.22
C ASN A 206 33.18 7.05 -12.07
N ILE A 207 33.60 7.76 -11.03
CA ILE A 207 35.01 7.95 -10.71
C ILE A 207 35.22 7.95 -9.19
N PHE A 208 36.28 7.30 -8.72
CA PHE A 208 36.63 7.17 -7.29
C PHE A 208 38.08 7.54 -7.05
N LYS A 209 38.34 8.38 -6.05
CA LYS A 209 39.73 8.74 -5.64
C LYS A 209 40.34 7.56 -4.91
N LEU A 210 41.54 7.16 -5.32
CA LEU A 210 42.32 6.12 -4.68
C LEU A 210 43.29 6.71 -3.63
N GLN A 211 43.76 5.90 -2.70
CA GLN A 211 44.70 6.33 -1.66
C GLN A 211 46.04 6.83 -2.21
N ASN A 212 46.48 6.29 -3.35
CA ASN A 212 47.71 6.69 -4.01
C ASN A 212 47.61 8.01 -4.81
N GLY A 213 46.48 8.70 -4.73
CA GLY A 213 46.23 9.95 -5.45
C GLY A 213 45.68 9.76 -6.88
N ASN A 214 45.76 8.56 -7.44
CA ASN A 214 45.11 8.23 -8.72
C ASN A 214 43.59 8.07 -8.56
N PHE A 215 42.91 7.84 -9.67
CA PHE A 215 41.48 7.60 -9.67
C PHE A 215 41.15 6.24 -10.28
N LEU A 216 40.09 5.63 -9.79
CA LEU A 216 39.44 4.49 -10.44
C LEU A 216 38.24 5.00 -11.23
N VAL A 217 38.25 4.75 -12.53
CA VAL A 217 37.19 5.15 -13.45
C VAL A 217 36.39 3.93 -13.83
N VAL A 218 35.08 4.03 -13.71
CA VAL A 218 34.11 3.01 -14.15
C VAL A 218 33.49 3.48 -15.45
N SER A 219 33.56 2.65 -16.48
CA SER A 219 32.95 2.89 -17.77
C SER A 219 32.16 1.67 -18.24
N ASP A 220 31.39 1.83 -19.33
CA ASP A 220 30.69 0.73 -20.01
C ASP A 220 31.65 -0.30 -20.66
N LEU A 221 32.94 0.01 -20.79
CA LEU A 221 33.96 -0.90 -21.29
C LEU A 221 34.79 -1.58 -20.20
N GLY A 222 34.76 -1.09 -18.97
CA GLY A 222 35.54 -1.68 -17.87
C GLY A 222 35.98 -0.71 -16.80
N LEU A 223 36.95 -1.19 -16.01
CA LEU A 223 37.61 -0.39 -14.96
C LEU A 223 38.95 0.11 -15.44
N TYR A 224 39.23 1.37 -15.20
CA TYR A 224 40.49 2.02 -15.53
C TYR A 224 41.10 2.65 -14.28
N GLN A 225 42.40 2.53 -14.15
CA GLN A 225 43.15 3.42 -13.27
C GLN A 225 43.48 4.68 -14.08
N TYR A 226 43.18 5.83 -13.52
CA TYR A 226 43.39 7.12 -14.15
C TYR A 226 44.38 7.97 -13.36
N ASN A 227 45.47 8.35 -14.02
CA ASN A 227 46.41 9.33 -13.50
C ASN A 227 46.04 10.71 -14.06
N LEU A 228 45.63 11.62 -13.15
CA LEU A 228 45.14 12.93 -13.51
C LEU A 228 46.29 13.85 -13.97
N GLU A 229 47.51 13.71 -13.43
CA GLU A 229 48.64 14.56 -13.79
C GLU A 229 49.15 14.26 -15.21
N GLU A 230 49.20 12.98 -15.57
CA GLU A 230 49.66 12.51 -16.87
C GLU A 230 48.53 12.41 -17.90
N ASN A 231 47.29 12.52 -17.46
CA ASN A 231 46.07 12.28 -18.25
C ASN A 231 46.07 10.90 -18.94
N ILE A 232 46.47 9.84 -18.21
CA ILE A 232 46.58 8.49 -18.71
C ILE A 232 45.54 7.59 -18.08
N PHE A 233 44.79 6.88 -18.93
CA PHE A 233 43.86 5.81 -18.55
C PHE A 233 44.53 4.44 -18.81
N GLN A 234 44.65 3.61 -17.79
CA GLN A 234 45.14 2.25 -17.86
C GLN A 234 44.00 1.30 -17.54
N MET A 235 43.60 0.44 -18.49
CA MET A 235 42.59 -0.58 -18.23
C MET A 235 43.13 -1.61 -17.23
N ILE A 236 42.37 -1.86 -16.18
CA ILE A 236 42.70 -2.85 -15.13
C ILE A 236 41.71 -4.01 -15.10
N TYR A 237 40.55 -3.84 -15.74
CA TYR A 237 39.55 -4.89 -15.89
C TYR A 237 38.71 -4.64 -17.14
N ASP A 238 38.57 -5.67 -17.98
CA ASP A 238 37.69 -5.65 -19.16
C ASP A 238 36.25 -5.98 -18.71
N GLY A 239 35.36 -5.02 -18.82
CA GLY A 239 33.99 -5.09 -18.35
C GLY A 239 32.94 -5.28 -19.45
N ARG A 240 33.35 -5.59 -20.70
CA ARG A 240 32.44 -5.66 -21.86
C ARG A 240 31.35 -6.73 -21.77
N ASP A 241 31.44 -7.67 -20.83
CA ASP A 241 30.44 -8.72 -20.60
C ASP A 241 29.14 -8.23 -19.91
N GLY A 242 29.08 -6.99 -19.48
CA GLY A 242 27.89 -6.40 -18.84
C GLY A 242 28.22 -5.15 -18.02
N PRO A 243 27.21 -4.40 -17.58
CA PRO A 243 27.42 -3.18 -16.82
C PRO A 243 28.13 -3.46 -15.48
N ILE A 244 29.11 -2.62 -15.15
CA ILE A 244 29.80 -2.65 -13.87
C ILE A 244 29.05 -1.78 -12.88
N ILE A 245 28.60 -2.37 -11.79
CA ILE A 245 27.86 -1.72 -10.71
C ILE A 245 28.80 -1.56 -9.53
N PRO A 246 29.37 -0.36 -9.31
CA PRO A 246 30.29 -0.13 -8.22
C PRO A 246 29.55 -0.15 -6.89
N ILE A 247 30.18 -0.73 -5.87
CA ILE A 247 29.65 -0.65 -4.53
C ILE A 247 29.71 0.80 -4.01
N ARG A 248 28.60 1.30 -3.50
CA ARG A 248 28.60 2.56 -2.76
C ARG A 248 29.02 2.29 -1.32
N VAL A 249 30.19 2.82 -0.96
CA VAL A 249 30.76 2.69 0.37
C VAL A 249 30.59 4.01 1.10
N HIS A 250 29.98 3.95 2.28
CA HIS A 250 29.86 5.11 3.15
C HIS A 250 30.94 5.04 4.21
N PHE A 251 32.02 5.76 3.99
CA PHE A 251 33.09 5.89 4.97
C PHE A 251 32.63 6.76 6.15
N ARG A 252 32.44 6.13 7.30
CA ARG A 252 32.59 6.77 8.61
C ARG A 252 33.73 6.06 9.33
N ASP A 253 34.70 6.84 9.75
CA ASP A 253 35.72 6.46 10.71
C ASP A 253 36.59 5.25 10.34
N GLY A 254 37.44 5.38 9.32
CA GLY A 254 38.59 4.52 9.10
C GLY A 254 38.32 3.07 8.67
N PHE A 255 37.10 2.74 8.25
CA PHE A 255 36.79 1.45 7.66
C PHE A 255 37.14 1.48 6.17
N GLU A 256 38.36 1.13 5.86
CA GLU A 256 38.75 0.73 4.52
C GLU A 256 38.21 -0.69 4.29
N PHE A 257 37.41 -0.91 3.22
CA PHE A 257 37.33 -2.24 2.63
C PHE A 257 38.77 -2.61 2.22
N LYS A 258 39.44 -3.35 3.09
CA LYS A 258 40.85 -3.69 2.96
C LYS A 258 41.18 -4.23 1.59
N PRO A 259 42.34 -4.01 1.08
CA PRO A 259 42.77 -3.43 -0.17
C PRO A 259 42.01 -4.05 -1.37
N GLY A 260 41.01 -3.37 -1.86
CA GLY A 260 40.32 -3.79 -3.07
C GLY A 260 39.04 -3.02 -3.33
N PHE A 261 38.66 -2.98 -4.56
CA PHE A 261 37.41 -2.37 -5.01
C PHE A 261 36.38 -3.48 -5.28
N TRP A 262 35.16 -3.29 -4.81
CA TRP A 262 34.06 -4.24 -4.96
C TRP A 262 33.08 -3.74 -6.00
N PHE A 263 32.60 -4.63 -6.85
CA PHE A 263 31.62 -4.33 -7.88
C PHE A 263 30.77 -5.54 -8.24
N GLY A 264 29.54 -5.28 -8.69
CA GLY A 264 28.67 -6.26 -9.32
C GLY A 264 28.82 -6.23 -10.82
N GLN A 265 28.77 -7.38 -11.46
CA GLN A 265 28.59 -7.50 -12.90
C GLN A 265 27.76 -8.74 -13.19
N ASN A 266 26.72 -8.59 -14.01
CA ASN A 266 25.71 -9.62 -14.22
C ASN A 266 25.17 -10.14 -12.86
N ASN A 267 25.27 -11.43 -12.61
CA ASN A 267 24.81 -12.06 -11.35
C ASN A 267 25.91 -12.31 -10.33
N SER A 268 27.09 -11.72 -10.48
CA SER A 268 28.24 -12.01 -9.63
C SER A 268 28.81 -10.76 -8.98
N LEU A 269 29.13 -10.88 -7.69
CA LEU A 269 29.85 -9.90 -6.90
C LEU A 269 31.35 -10.19 -6.97
N TYR A 270 32.13 -9.23 -7.40
CA TYR A 270 33.57 -9.31 -7.57
C TYR A 270 34.30 -8.38 -6.62
N LYS A 271 35.55 -8.73 -6.36
CA LYS A 271 36.53 -7.88 -5.72
C LYS A 271 37.82 -7.85 -6.55
N ILE A 272 38.27 -6.66 -6.91
CA ILE A 272 39.58 -6.45 -7.54
C ILE A 272 40.59 -5.93 -6.52
N ASN A 273 41.75 -6.55 -6.45
CA ASN A 273 42.87 -6.05 -5.69
C ASN A 273 43.55 -4.93 -6.48
N LEU A 274 43.53 -3.70 -5.99
CA LEU A 274 44.02 -2.52 -6.68
C LEU A 274 45.56 -2.46 -6.83
N SER A 275 46.30 -3.33 -6.10
CA SER A 275 47.75 -3.40 -6.24
C SER A 275 48.22 -4.46 -7.25
N THR A 276 47.46 -5.56 -7.37
CA THR A 276 47.81 -6.69 -8.26
C THR A 276 46.89 -6.82 -9.48
N TYR A 277 45.78 -6.08 -9.48
CA TYR A 277 44.68 -6.15 -10.46
C TYR A 277 44.03 -7.54 -10.57
N GLN A 278 44.26 -8.40 -9.59
CA GLN A 278 43.60 -9.70 -9.55
C GLN A 278 42.15 -9.56 -9.13
N VAL A 279 41.26 -10.15 -9.93
CA VAL A 279 39.83 -10.20 -9.65
C VAL A 279 39.46 -11.54 -9.05
N SER A 280 38.67 -11.51 -7.99
CA SER A 280 38.10 -12.70 -7.35
C SER A 280 36.59 -12.59 -7.29
N THR A 281 35.90 -13.68 -7.63
CA THR A 281 34.47 -13.82 -7.43
C THR A 281 34.21 -14.07 -5.95
N ILE A 282 33.36 -13.24 -5.34
CA ILE A 282 33.02 -13.32 -3.93
C ILE A 282 31.75 -14.13 -3.72
N GLN A 283 30.72 -13.81 -4.54
CA GLN A 283 29.41 -14.43 -4.46
C GLN A 283 28.73 -14.40 -5.82
N THR A 284 28.03 -15.49 -6.16
CA THR A 284 27.13 -15.54 -7.32
C THR A 284 25.70 -15.66 -6.85
N PHE A 285 24.80 -14.97 -7.50
CA PHE A 285 23.36 -14.92 -7.23
C PHE A 285 22.59 -15.63 -8.35
N ASP A 286 21.32 -15.91 -8.10
CA ASP A 286 20.43 -16.53 -9.09
C ASP A 286 19.96 -15.53 -10.15
N ALA A 287 20.06 -14.22 -9.87
CA ALA A 287 19.60 -13.13 -10.71
C ALA A 287 20.67 -12.02 -10.83
N GLU A 288 20.50 -11.13 -11.83
CA GLU A 288 21.43 -10.02 -12.09
C GLU A 288 21.45 -9.02 -10.93
N ILE A 289 22.62 -8.51 -10.62
CA ILE A 289 22.81 -7.44 -9.63
C ILE A 289 22.37 -6.12 -10.25
N LEU A 290 21.44 -5.45 -9.58
CA LEU A 290 20.97 -4.12 -9.98
C LEU A 290 21.69 -3.01 -9.23
N ASP A 291 21.97 -3.21 -7.94
CA ASP A 291 22.64 -2.21 -7.12
C ASP A 291 23.31 -2.81 -5.88
N LEU A 292 24.28 -2.09 -5.34
CA LEU A 292 25.12 -2.50 -4.23
C LEU A 292 25.36 -1.34 -3.28
N VAL A 293 25.15 -1.56 -1.99
CA VAL A 293 25.54 -0.62 -0.95
C VAL A 293 26.16 -1.35 0.23
N SER A 294 27.14 -0.75 0.87
CA SER A 294 27.73 -1.30 2.09
C SER A 294 27.60 -0.35 3.27
N GLU A 295 27.36 -0.93 4.42
CA GLU A 295 27.44 -0.25 5.69
C GLU A 295 28.23 -1.13 6.66
N ARG A 296 29.39 -0.65 7.11
CA ARG A 296 30.34 -1.43 7.91
C ARG A 296 30.69 -2.76 7.23
N ASP A 297 30.49 -3.88 7.92
CA ASP A 297 30.82 -5.23 7.44
C ASP A 297 29.67 -5.89 6.66
N ILE A 298 28.57 -5.16 6.42
CA ILE A 298 27.39 -5.69 5.72
C ILE A 298 27.32 -5.07 4.33
N ILE A 299 27.15 -5.93 3.33
CA ILE A 299 26.88 -5.55 1.95
C ILE A 299 25.43 -5.91 1.64
N TYR A 300 24.66 -4.96 1.18
CA TYR A 300 23.31 -5.16 0.68
C TYR A 300 23.35 -5.19 -0.84
N VAL A 301 22.79 -6.24 -1.41
CA VAL A 301 22.76 -6.51 -2.84
C VAL A 301 21.31 -6.56 -3.29
N LEU A 302 20.92 -5.68 -4.20
CA LEU A 302 19.62 -5.71 -4.87
C LEU A 302 19.77 -6.46 -6.19
N THR A 303 18.90 -7.45 -6.43
CA THR A 303 18.92 -8.28 -7.63
C THR A 303 17.65 -8.12 -8.48
N SER A 304 17.71 -8.50 -9.77
CA SER A 304 16.64 -8.31 -10.75
C SER A 304 15.37 -9.14 -10.46
N ASP A 305 15.48 -10.19 -9.67
CA ASP A 305 14.36 -10.95 -9.11
C ASP A 305 13.68 -10.25 -7.92
N GLN A 306 14.04 -8.98 -7.69
CA GLN A 306 13.48 -8.13 -6.65
C GLN A 306 13.72 -8.69 -5.24
N GLN A 307 14.94 -9.10 -4.97
CA GLN A 307 15.40 -9.48 -3.65
C GLN A 307 16.54 -8.58 -3.18
N ILE A 308 16.56 -8.28 -1.87
CA ILE A 308 17.73 -7.70 -1.21
C ILE A 308 18.40 -8.81 -0.40
N THR A 309 19.63 -9.12 -0.75
CA THR A 309 20.46 -10.07 0.00
C THR A 309 21.46 -9.30 0.83
N SER A 310 21.49 -9.57 2.14
CA SER A 310 22.49 -9.02 3.06
C SER A 310 23.63 -10.01 3.20
N LEU A 311 24.84 -9.57 2.91
CA LEU A 311 26.06 -10.34 3.06
C LEU A 311 26.89 -9.75 4.20
N TYR A 312 27.29 -10.56 5.15
CA TYR A 312 28.33 -10.18 6.09
C TYR A 312 29.69 -10.55 5.50
N SER A 313 30.63 -9.62 5.52
CA SER A 313 31.97 -9.83 5.01
C SER A 313 33.00 -9.48 6.08
N ASP A 314 33.69 -10.46 6.59
CA ASP A 314 34.91 -10.26 7.34
C ASP A 314 36.15 -10.39 6.42
N ASN A 315 37.35 -10.27 6.98
CA ASN A 315 38.59 -10.32 6.20
C ASN A 315 38.81 -11.64 5.44
N HIS A 316 38.04 -12.69 5.73
CA HIS A 316 38.31 -14.05 5.25
C HIS A 316 37.11 -14.74 4.62
N ARG A 317 35.89 -14.35 4.98
CA ARG A 317 34.66 -15.05 4.54
C ARG A 317 33.53 -14.07 4.29
N THR A 318 32.71 -14.41 3.31
CA THR A 318 31.44 -13.71 3.02
C THR A 318 30.32 -14.74 3.11
N PHE A 319 29.24 -14.42 3.83
CA PHE A 319 28.09 -15.31 3.96
C PHE A 319 26.78 -14.53 3.99
N VAL A 320 25.73 -15.16 3.49
CA VAL A 320 24.38 -14.58 3.44
C VAL A 320 23.83 -14.54 4.87
N VAL A 321 23.37 -13.35 5.28
CA VAL A 321 22.75 -13.13 6.59
C VAL A 321 21.22 -13.14 6.46
N ASN A 322 20.68 -12.47 5.44
CA ASN A 322 19.23 -12.34 5.26
C ASN A 322 18.87 -12.15 3.77
N LYS A 323 17.64 -12.50 3.41
CA LYS A 323 17.02 -12.22 2.12
C LYS A 323 15.67 -11.54 2.34
N ILE A 324 15.47 -10.41 1.71
CA ILE A 324 14.26 -9.59 1.82
C ILE A 324 13.58 -9.56 0.45
N PRO A 325 12.41 -10.20 0.27
CA PRO A 325 11.67 -10.12 -0.98
C PRO A 325 10.97 -8.76 -1.10
N LEU A 326 10.94 -8.22 -2.31
CA LEU A 326 10.29 -6.97 -2.65
C LEU A 326 9.08 -7.22 -3.55
N THR A 327 8.10 -6.33 -3.51
CA THR A 327 6.82 -6.49 -4.22
C THR A 327 6.67 -5.61 -5.46
N ALA A 328 7.62 -4.71 -5.71
CA ALA A 328 7.62 -3.80 -6.84
C ALA A 328 8.98 -3.79 -7.55
N THR A 329 9.06 -3.18 -8.73
CA THR A 329 10.29 -3.08 -9.50
C THR A 329 11.16 -1.95 -8.96
N TYR A 330 12.29 -2.31 -8.40
CA TYR A 330 13.30 -1.39 -7.87
C TYR A 330 14.64 -1.64 -8.56
N HIS A 331 15.47 -0.62 -8.62
CA HIS A 331 16.79 -0.68 -9.25
C HIS A 331 17.87 0.12 -8.52
N THR A 332 17.53 0.80 -7.42
CA THR A 332 18.48 1.58 -6.62
C THR A 332 18.24 1.30 -5.15
N LEU A 333 19.33 1.06 -4.44
CA LEU A 333 19.35 0.74 -3.02
C LEU A 333 20.29 1.72 -2.31
N GLU A 334 19.88 2.29 -1.19
CA GLU A 334 20.74 3.12 -0.35
C GLU A 334 20.52 2.83 1.13
N HIS A 335 21.59 2.82 1.91
CA HIS A 335 21.53 2.59 3.35
C HIS A 335 21.75 3.89 4.12
N LYS A 336 20.88 4.17 5.07
CA LYS A 336 21.08 5.25 6.02
C LYS A 336 20.51 4.92 7.39
N ARG A 337 21.35 4.94 8.43
CA ARG A 337 21.00 4.53 9.80
C ARG A 337 20.49 3.08 9.82
N ASN A 338 19.27 2.85 10.31
CA ASN A 338 18.64 1.53 10.35
C ASN A 338 17.68 1.30 9.17
N TYR A 339 17.81 2.07 8.08
CA TYR A 339 16.87 2.05 6.97
C TYR A 339 17.57 1.75 5.66
N LEU A 340 16.92 0.91 4.84
CA LEU A 340 17.23 0.78 3.43
C LEU A 340 16.19 1.57 2.63
N PHE A 341 16.67 2.52 1.84
CA PHE A 341 15.88 3.25 0.86
C PHE A 341 15.98 2.52 -0.47
N ILE A 342 14.83 2.25 -1.07
CA ILE A 342 14.73 1.43 -2.26
C ILE A 342 13.91 2.20 -3.28
N SER A 343 14.52 2.59 -4.40
CA SER A 343 13.82 3.38 -5.42
C SER A 343 13.84 2.70 -6.79
N GLY A 344 12.84 3.00 -7.60
CA GLY A 344 12.65 2.43 -8.92
C GLY A 344 11.57 3.13 -9.73
N ASP A 345 11.08 2.45 -10.77
CA ASP A 345 10.13 3.01 -11.73
C ASP A 345 8.77 3.39 -11.10
N ASN A 346 8.40 2.74 -9.99
CA ASN A 346 7.10 2.92 -9.36
C ASN A 346 7.13 3.70 -8.05
N GLY A 347 8.29 4.19 -7.64
CA GLY A 347 8.39 5.00 -6.43
C GLY A 347 9.61 4.71 -5.56
N LEU A 348 9.61 5.35 -4.39
CA LEU A 348 10.57 5.18 -3.32
C LEU A 348 9.89 4.47 -2.15
N SER A 349 10.52 3.42 -1.64
CA SER A 349 10.12 2.66 -0.47
C SER A 349 11.21 2.67 0.59
N ILE A 350 10.84 2.47 1.84
CA ILE A 350 11.77 2.42 2.97
C ILE A 350 11.59 1.08 3.69
N TYR A 351 12.69 0.37 3.91
CA TYR A 351 12.71 -0.83 4.72
C TYR A 351 13.39 -0.56 6.07
N ASP A 352 12.65 -0.76 7.17
CA ASP A 352 13.17 -0.65 8.53
C ASP A 352 13.85 -1.96 8.93
N LEU A 353 15.17 -1.94 9.02
CA LEU A 353 15.98 -3.11 9.38
C LEU A 353 15.74 -3.57 10.84
N SER A 354 15.34 -2.65 11.72
CA SER A 354 15.11 -2.96 13.13
C SER A 354 13.76 -3.64 13.36
N LYS A 355 12.75 -3.26 12.58
CA LYS A 355 11.37 -3.80 12.66
C LYS A 355 11.12 -4.91 11.64
N ASN A 356 12.05 -5.12 10.69
CA ASN A 356 11.90 -6.04 9.57
C ASN A 356 10.63 -5.73 8.74
N GLN A 357 10.40 -4.45 8.45
CA GLN A 357 9.16 -3.94 7.85
C GLN A 357 9.43 -3.06 6.63
N LEU A 358 8.71 -3.31 5.54
CA LEU A 358 8.75 -2.52 4.31
C LEU A 358 7.58 -1.53 4.28
N TYR A 359 7.91 -0.25 4.12
CA TYR A 359 6.95 0.84 3.86
C TYR A 359 6.99 1.19 2.38
N ASN A 360 5.96 0.78 1.66
CA ASN A 360 5.89 0.94 0.21
C ASN A 360 5.46 2.35 -0.19
N ASN A 361 6.02 2.84 -1.31
CA ASN A 361 5.55 4.04 -2.01
C ASN A 361 5.48 5.30 -1.11
N VAL A 362 6.55 5.54 -0.36
CA VAL A 362 6.70 6.79 0.43
C VAL A 362 6.63 8.02 -0.47
N VAL A 363 7.18 7.88 -1.69
CA VAL A 363 7.02 8.82 -2.80
C VAL A 363 6.66 8.05 -4.05
N THR A 364 5.64 8.51 -4.77
CA THR A 364 5.24 7.95 -6.06
C THR A 364 5.82 8.82 -7.17
N ASP A 365 6.91 8.39 -7.77
CA ASP A 365 7.56 8.98 -8.94
C ASP A 365 8.44 7.92 -9.60
N GLU A 366 8.92 8.16 -10.81
CA GLU A 366 9.92 7.34 -11.47
C GLU A 366 11.32 7.86 -11.11
N PHE A 367 12.10 7.07 -10.36
CA PHE A 367 13.43 7.43 -9.92
C PHE A 367 14.50 6.93 -10.89
N ASN A 368 15.52 7.74 -11.10
CA ASN A 368 16.64 7.36 -11.95
C ASN A 368 17.65 6.50 -11.19
N ARG A 369 18.24 5.55 -11.90
CA ARG A 369 19.21 4.61 -11.35
C ARG A 369 20.44 5.31 -10.79
N GLY A 370 20.79 5.03 -9.53
CA GLY A 370 21.98 5.59 -8.89
C GLY A 370 21.93 7.08 -8.58
N ALA A 371 20.82 7.76 -8.85
CA ALA A 371 20.64 9.18 -8.57
C ALA A 371 20.35 9.45 -7.08
N VAL A 372 21.31 9.11 -6.23
CA VAL A 372 21.20 9.26 -4.78
C VAL A 372 22.35 10.06 -4.23
N PHE A 373 22.05 10.99 -3.33
CA PHE A 373 23.04 11.75 -2.59
C PHE A 373 22.73 11.75 -1.09
N LYS A 374 23.72 11.38 -0.30
CA LYS A 374 23.60 11.25 1.14
C LYS A 374 24.57 12.19 1.84
N THR A 375 24.08 12.95 2.80
CA THR A 375 24.86 13.71 3.79
C THR A 375 24.61 13.13 5.17
N ASP A 376 25.25 13.66 6.21
CA ASP A 376 25.02 13.22 7.59
C ASP A 376 23.55 13.35 8.00
N ASN A 377 22.89 14.43 7.62
CA ASN A 377 21.54 14.76 8.09
C ASN A 377 20.44 14.53 7.06
N ALA A 378 20.77 14.37 5.77
CA ALA A 378 19.78 14.27 4.70
C ALA A 378 20.11 13.15 3.71
N ILE A 379 19.09 12.72 2.98
CA ILE A 379 19.23 11.87 1.80
C ILE A 379 18.36 12.44 0.68
N SER A 380 18.89 12.44 -0.53
CA SER A 380 18.20 12.96 -1.72
C SER A 380 18.16 11.93 -2.81
N PHE A 381 17.04 11.87 -3.52
CA PHE A 381 16.81 10.95 -4.65
C PHE A 381 16.41 11.75 -5.89
N GLY A 382 17.03 11.43 -7.01
CA GLY A 382 16.73 12.02 -8.31
C GLY A 382 15.68 11.19 -9.05
N SER A 383 14.65 11.88 -9.54
CA SER A 383 13.58 11.31 -10.36
C SER A 383 13.59 11.93 -11.77
N ILE A 384 12.67 11.45 -12.61
CA ILE A 384 12.42 12.06 -13.92
C ILE A 384 11.84 13.48 -13.81
N HIS A 385 11.24 13.83 -12.66
CA HIS A 385 10.60 15.13 -12.43
C HIS A 385 11.41 16.07 -11.53
N GLY A 386 12.40 15.55 -10.78
CA GLY A 386 13.19 16.39 -9.88
C GLY A 386 13.95 15.65 -8.78
N VAL A 387 14.29 16.40 -7.74
CA VAL A 387 15.00 15.92 -6.56
C VAL A 387 14.06 15.92 -5.37
N TYR A 388 13.90 14.76 -4.74
CA TYR A 388 13.25 14.56 -3.44
C TYR A 388 14.31 14.51 -2.36
N ARG A 389 14.21 15.36 -1.34
CA ARG A 389 15.17 15.45 -0.24
C ARG A 389 14.48 15.28 1.09
N PHE A 390 14.98 14.35 1.89
CA PHE A 390 14.52 14.02 3.24
C PHE A 390 15.56 14.50 4.25
N ASP A 391 15.21 15.53 5.03
CA ASP A 391 16.11 16.11 6.02
C ASP A 391 15.98 15.43 7.39
N ASN A 392 14.81 14.87 7.72
CA ASN A 392 14.59 14.13 8.97
C ASN A 392 13.95 12.78 8.68
N ILE A 393 14.79 11.74 8.58
CA ILE A 393 14.38 10.39 8.23
C ILE A 393 13.54 9.73 9.33
N ASP A 394 13.89 9.99 10.60
CA ASP A 394 13.16 9.38 11.71
C ASP A 394 11.72 9.89 11.74
N LEU A 395 11.51 11.20 11.51
CA LEU A 395 10.17 11.78 11.39
C LEU A 395 9.38 11.15 10.23
N VAL A 396 10.02 10.94 9.08
CA VAL A 396 9.39 10.30 7.92
C VAL A 396 8.93 8.88 8.27
N VAL A 397 9.80 8.09 8.87
CA VAL A 397 9.49 6.70 9.22
C VAL A 397 8.45 6.61 10.33
N ASP A 398 8.51 7.48 11.33
CA ASP A 398 7.53 7.51 12.41
C ASP A 398 6.14 7.88 11.88
N SER A 399 6.05 8.88 10.98
CA SER A 399 4.81 9.25 10.34
C SER A 399 4.21 8.11 9.50
N ILE A 400 5.02 7.48 8.64
CA ILE A 400 4.59 6.36 7.80
C ILE A 400 4.22 5.14 8.66
N SER A 401 4.96 4.87 9.74
CA SER A 401 4.68 3.78 10.66
C SER A 401 3.33 3.95 11.35
N THR A 402 3.00 5.19 11.73
CA THR A 402 1.71 5.52 12.34
C THR A 402 0.56 5.29 11.36
N ASP A 403 0.71 5.74 10.12
CA ASP A 403 -0.28 5.53 9.07
C ASP A 403 -0.45 4.04 8.71
N TYR A 404 0.64 3.28 8.67
CA TYR A 404 0.59 1.83 8.45
C TYR A 404 -0.17 1.11 9.57
N LEU A 405 0.12 1.42 10.84
CA LEU A 405 -0.57 0.85 11.99
C LEU A 405 -2.07 1.18 11.99
N ILE A 406 -2.45 2.41 11.64
CA ILE A 406 -3.86 2.81 11.51
C ILE A 406 -4.54 2.02 10.40
N ASN A 407 -3.90 1.88 9.24
CA ASN A 407 -4.45 1.10 8.11
C ASN A 407 -4.58 -0.39 8.46
N GLU A 408 -3.62 -0.97 9.18
CA GLU A 408 -3.69 -2.36 9.63
C GLU A 408 -4.79 -2.58 10.67
N LEU A 409 -4.99 -1.63 11.59
CA LEU A 409 -6.07 -1.65 12.57
C LEU A 409 -7.45 -1.50 11.91
N ASP A 410 -7.60 -0.61 10.93
CA ASP A 410 -8.83 -0.45 10.15
C ASP A 410 -9.18 -1.74 9.39
N TYR A 411 -8.21 -2.36 8.70
CA TYR A 411 -8.40 -3.63 8.00
C TYR A 411 -8.76 -4.78 8.95
N ARG A 412 -8.19 -4.80 10.16
CA ARG A 412 -8.48 -5.79 11.19
C ARG A 412 -9.89 -5.61 11.77
N ASN A 413 -10.34 -4.36 11.94
CA ASN A 413 -11.69 -4.04 12.38
C ASN A 413 -12.74 -4.45 11.34
N ASP A 414 -12.50 -4.25 10.06
CA ASP A 414 -13.40 -4.68 8.99
C ASP A 414 -13.56 -6.20 8.95
N ASN A 415 -12.49 -6.96 9.15
CA ASN A 415 -12.54 -8.42 9.25
C ASN A 415 -13.29 -8.89 10.49
N VAL A 416 -13.12 -8.23 11.64
CA VAL A 416 -13.87 -8.53 12.87
C VAL A 416 -15.35 -8.21 12.69
N LEU A 417 -15.69 -7.10 12.07
CA LEU A 417 -17.08 -6.73 11.76
C LEU A 417 -17.72 -7.76 10.82
N MET A 418 -17.02 -8.18 9.78
CA MET A 418 -17.48 -9.22 8.85
C MET A 418 -17.71 -10.55 9.57
N LEU A 419 -16.83 -10.96 10.48
CA LEU A 419 -16.98 -12.16 11.29
C LEU A 419 -18.21 -12.09 12.18
N ILE A 420 -18.48 -10.96 12.80
CA ILE A 420 -19.67 -10.71 13.64
C ILE A 420 -20.94 -10.83 12.80
N VAL A 421 -20.98 -10.25 11.61
CA VAL A 421 -22.12 -10.33 10.67
C VAL A 421 -22.39 -11.78 10.25
N ILE A 422 -21.35 -12.56 9.97
CA ILE A 422 -21.47 -13.98 9.63
C ILE A 422 -22.02 -14.77 10.82
N LEU A 423 -21.51 -14.55 12.03
CA LEU A 423 -21.98 -15.23 13.24
C LEU A 423 -23.44 -14.90 13.56
N LEU A 424 -23.86 -13.63 13.40
CA LEU A 424 -25.25 -13.22 13.54
C LEU A 424 -26.15 -13.89 12.49
N GLY A 425 -25.69 -13.98 11.24
CA GLY A 425 -26.39 -14.70 10.17
C GLY A 425 -26.61 -16.18 10.51
N PHE A 426 -25.58 -16.85 11.02
CA PHE A 426 -25.69 -18.23 11.50
C PHE A 426 -26.67 -18.40 12.66
N ALA A 427 -26.65 -17.48 13.64
CA ALA A 427 -27.57 -17.50 14.77
C ALA A 427 -29.04 -17.36 14.32
N VAL A 428 -29.30 -16.47 13.36
CA VAL A 428 -30.63 -16.30 12.75
C VAL A 428 -31.07 -17.57 12.00
N LEU A 429 -30.18 -18.19 11.22
CA LEU A 429 -30.44 -19.43 10.53
C LEU A 429 -30.80 -20.58 11.52
N ILE A 430 -30.00 -20.75 12.58
CA ILE A 430 -30.27 -21.74 13.62
C ILE A 430 -31.62 -21.49 14.27
N TYR A 431 -31.97 -20.24 14.58
CA TYR A 431 -33.26 -19.88 15.15
C TYR A 431 -34.42 -20.20 14.21
N VAL A 432 -34.33 -19.90 12.92
CA VAL A 432 -35.34 -20.21 11.91
C VAL A 432 -35.49 -21.72 11.74
N PHE A 433 -34.40 -22.48 11.67
CA PHE A 433 -34.44 -23.94 11.59
C PHE A 433 -35.06 -24.59 12.83
N LYS A 434 -34.74 -24.09 14.02
CA LYS A 434 -35.31 -24.57 15.28
C LYS A 434 -36.82 -24.32 15.36
N ASN A 435 -37.29 -23.16 14.92
CA ASN A 435 -38.71 -22.82 14.88
C ASN A 435 -39.46 -23.63 13.82
N ARG A 436 -38.90 -23.88 12.63
CA ARG A 436 -39.50 -24.75 11.61
C ARG A 436 -39.66 -26.20 12.10
N ARG A 437 -38.64 -26.77 12.74
CA ARG A 437 -38.72 -28.09 13.34
C ARG A 437 -39.81 -28.19 14.41
N ARG A 438 -39.98 -27.18 15.24
CA ARG A 438 -41.00 -27.13 16.29
C ARG A 438 -42.42 -27.10 15.70
N SER A 439 -42.65 -26.35 14.63
CA SER A 439 -43.95 -26.31 13.94
C SER A 439 -44.31 -27.64 13.27
N TYR A 440 -43.35 -28.32 12.66
CA TYR A 440 -43.55 -29.64 12.03
C TYR A 440 -43.92 -30.72 13.05
N ASN A 441 -43.24 -30.78 14.18
CA ASN A 441 -43.56 -31.73 15.26
C ASN A 441 -44.94 -31.49 15.85
N ASN A 442 -45.43 -30.25 15.96
CA ASN A 442 -46.74 -29.94 16.48
C ASN A 442 -47.88 -30.44 15.55
N GLN A 443 -47.74 -30.27 14.24
CA GLN A 443 -48.69 -30.73 13.24
C GLN A 443 -48.80 -32.25 13.20
N GLU A 444 -47.67 -32.96 13.29
CA GLU A 444 -47.64 -34.41 13.35
C GLU A 444 -48.31 -34.95 14.63
N MET A 445 -48.06 -34.30 15.75
CA MET A 445 -48.68 -34.61 17.04
C MET A 445 -50.20 -34.38 17.01
N VAL A 446 -50.69 -33.31 16.44
CA VAL A 446 -52.15 -33.06 16.27
C VAL A 446 -52.79 -34.16 15.40
N LEU A 447 -52.10 -34.62 14.36
CA LEU A 447 -52.58 -35.70 13.51
C LEU A 447 -52.72 -37.04 14.29
N GLU A 448 -51.74 -37.34 15.14
CA GLU A 448 -51.78 -38.53 16.00
C GLU A 448 -52.88 -38.44 17.05
N ILE A 449 -53.08 -37.27 17.66
CA ILE A 449 -54.18 -37.03 18.58
C ILE A 449 -55.54 -37.26 17.90
N LYS A 450 -55.72 -36.74 16.68
CA LYS A 450 -56.96 -36.97 15.89
C LYS A 450 -57.21 -38.46 15.64
N LYS A 451 -56.19 -39.20 15.24
CA LYS A 451 -56.30 -40.69 15.06
C LYS A 451 -56.68 -41.41 16.35
N TYR A 452 -56.06 -40.98 17.47
CA TYR A 452 -56.39 -41.58 18.78
C TYR A 452 -57.84 -41.30 19.21
N VAL A 453 -58.32 -40.06 19.01
CA VAL A 453 -59.72 -39.68 19.28
C VAL A 453 -60.70 -40.52 18.45
N ASP A 454 -60.45 -40.61 17.16
CA ASP A 454 -61.31 -41.39 16.22
C ASP A 454 -61.40 -42.86 16.60
N ALA A 455 -60.30 -43.44 17.09
CA ALA A 455 -60.26 -44.85 17.51
C ALA A 455 -60.91 -45.10 18.90
N ASN A 456 -61.07 -44.13 19.76
CA ASN A 456 -61.44 -44.24 21.15
C ASN A 456 -62.65 -43.38 21.56
N LEU A 457 -63.56 -43.02 20.65
CA LEU A 457 -64.63 -42.04 20.80
C LEU A 457 -65.49 -42.23 22.05
N ASN A 458 -65.70 -43.48 22.44
CA ASN A 458 -66.58 -43.81 23.59
C ASN A 458 -65.96 -43.52 24.97
N LYS A 459 -64.64 -43.39 25.08
CA LYS A 459 -63.91 -43.26 26.34
C LYS A 459 -63.01 -42.04 26.42
N VAL A 460 -62.72 -41.40 25.26
CA VAL A 460 -61.74 -40.33 25.18
C VAL A 460 -62.35 -39.03 25.68
N ASP A 461 -61.61 -38.33 26.52
CA ASP A 461 -61.82 -36.92 26.90
C ASP A 461 -60.45 -36.15 26.81
N VAL A 462 -60.44 -34.89 27.11
CA VAL A 462 -59.22 -34.08 27.02
C VAL A 462 -58.16 -34.56 28.00
N VAL A 463 -58.54 -35.07 29.17
CA VAL A 463 -57.60 -35.59 30.18
C VAL A 463 -56.96 -36.88 29.66
N ALA A 464 -57.74 -37.79 29.07
CA ALA A 464 -57.25 -39.03 28.49
C ALA A 464 -56.26 -38.76 27.33
N ILE A 465 -56.45 -37.70 26.57
CA ILE A 465 -55.46 -37.27 25.55
C ILE A 465 -54.18 -36.78 26.22
N SER A 466 -54.32 -35.88 27.23
CA SER A 466 -53.21 -35.35 28.02
C SER A 466 -52.34 -36.49 28.58
N ASP A 467 -52.96 -37.43 29.26
CA ASP A 467 -52.28 -38.60 29.85
C ASP A 467 -51.63 -39.51 28.81
N LYS A 468 -52.35 -39.80 27.72
CA LYS A 468 -51.82 -40.68 26.63
C LYS A 468 -50.59 -40.12 25.95
N PHE A 469 -50.58 -38.82 25.69
CA PHE A 469 -49.51 -38.13 24.95
C PHE A 469 -48.49 -37.46 25.86
N ASN A 470 -48.70 -37.55 27.18
CA ASN A 470 -47.87 -36.89 28.21
C ASN A 470 -47.70 -35.39 27.93
N ILE A 471 -48.80 -34.72 27.65
CA ILE A 471 -48.85 -33.30 27.30
C ILE A 471 -49.73 -32.58 28.32
N ASP A 472 -49.24 -31.48 28.87
CA ASP A 472 -50.08 -30.63 29.75
C ASP A 472 -51.30 -30.10 29.00
N ASN A 473 -52.45 -30.03 29.70
CA ASN A 473 -53.70 -29.57 29.12
C ASN A 473 -53.60 -28.20 28.45
N ASN A 474 -52.84 -27.23 29.04
CA ASN A 474 -52.65 -25.91 28.45
C ASN A 474 -51.86 -26.02 27.17
N LEU A 475 -50.80 -26.82 27.15
CA LEU A 475 -49.96 -27.03 25.97
C LEU A 475 -50.75 -27.71 24.85
N LEU A 476 -51.67 -28.63 25.16
CA LEU A 476 -52.53 -29.33 24.20
C LEU A 476 -53.38 -28.36 23.36
N TYR A 477 -53.87 -27.24 23.98
CA TYR A 477 -54.63 -26.22 23.28
C TYR A 477 -53.76 -25.22 22.51
N HIS A 478 -52.43 -25.28 22.69
CA HIS A 478 -51.44 -24.41 22.00
C HIS A 478 -50.65 -25.17 20.94
N LEU A 479 -50.92 -26.46 20.69
CA LEU A 479 -50.24 -27.24 19.65
C LEU A 479 -50.53 -26.70 18.25
N ASP A 480 -51.81 -26.32 18.02
CA ASP A 480 -52.26 -25.75 16.76
C ASP A 480 -53.40 -24.76 17.06
N PRO A 481 -53.33 -23.50 16.54
CA PRO A 481 -54.38 -22.49 16.78
C PRO A 481 -55.77 -22.93 16.36
N ASP A 482 -55.85 -23.80 15.33
CA ASP A 482 -57.12 -24.25 14.75
C ASP A 482 -57.60 -25.58 15.33
N PHE A 483 -56.84 -26.23 16.20
CA PHE A 483 -57.18 -27.49 16.83
C PHE A 483 -57.60 -27.36 18.29
N LYS A 484 -58.91 -27.51 18.57
CA LYS A 484 -59.46 -27.57 19.91
C LYS A 484 -59.88 -28.97 20.24
N PRO A 485 -59.14 -29.72 21.07
CA PRO A 485 -59.38 -31.15 21.33
C PRO A 485 -60.79 -31.45 21.82
N GLY A 486 -61.34 -30.64 22.74
CA GLY A 486 -62.69 -30.83 23.25
C GLY A 486 -63.79 -30.68 22.18
N ASP A 487 -63.64 -29.68 21.32
CA ASP A 487 -64.58 -29.46 20.22
C ASP A 487 -64.47 -30.55 19.16
N TYR A 488 -63.27 -31.03 18.85
CA TYR A 488 -63.02 -32.13 17.93
C TYR A 488 -63.68 -33.43 18.42
N ILE A 489 -63.50 -33.79 19.72
CA ILE A 489 -64.16 -34.97 20.31
C ILE A 489 -65.67 -34.84 20.19
N LYS A 490 -66.25 -33.71 20.55
CA LYS A 490 -67.66 -33.42 20.49
C LYS A 490 -68.20 -33.53 19.07
N GLN A 491 -67.53 -32.99 18.11
CA GLN A 491 -67.91 -33.06 16.69
C GLN A 491 -67.87 -34.52 16.19
N LYS A 492 -66.78 -35.26 16.45
CA LYS A 492 -66.67 -36.69 16.02
C LYS A 492 -67.67 -37.57 16.67
N ARG A 493 -68.02 -37.42 17.95
CA ARG A 493 -69.09 -38.11 18.62
C ARG A 493 -70.44 -37.81 17.98
N LYS A 494 -70.71 -36.57 17.60
CA LYS A 494 -71.96 -36.18 16.94
C LYS A 494 -72.08 -36.79 15.53
N GLU A 495 -71.01 -36.70 14.73
CA GLU A 495 -70.95 -37.34 13.40
C GLU A 495 -71.19 -38.81 13.49
N LYS A 496 -70.54 -39.52 14.43
CA LYS A 496 -70.71 -40.97 14.63
C LYS A 496 -72.11 -41.38 15.10
N ALA A 497 -72.71 -40.58 15.98
CA ALA A 497 -74.08 -40.80 16.45
C ALA A 497 -75.08 -40.68 15.28
N ALA A 498 -74.96 -39.63 14.45
CA ALA A 498 -75.82 -39.45 13.29
C ALA A 498 -75.69 -40.64 12.26
N GLU A 499 -74.43 -41.08 12.01
CA GLU A 499 -74.18 -42.25 11.14
C GLU A 499 -74.85 -43.49 11.64
N LEU A 500 -74.75 -43.78 12.95
CA LEU A 500 -75.29 -45.02 13.53
C LEU A 500 -76.81 -44.95 13.66
N ILE A 501 -77.43 -43.81 13.87
CA ILE A 501 -78.87 -43.57 13.82
C ILE A 501 -79.40 -43.85 12.40
N ALA A 502 -78.73 -43.29 11.38
CA ALA A 502 -79.08 -43.52 9.98
C ALA A 502 -79.02 -44.99 9.58
N LYS A 503 -78.18 -45.78 10.23
CA LYS A 503 -78.06 -47.21 10.06
C LYS A 503 -79.13 -48.03 10.88
N GLY A 504 -80.00 -47.35 11.64
CA GLY A 504 -81.08 -47.96 12.39
C GLY A 504 -80.63 -48.76 13.61
N LEU A 505 -79.48 -48.49 14.20
CA LEU A 505 -79.01 -49.23 15.38
C LEU A 505 -79.77 -48.81 16.64
N PRO A 506 -79.94 -49.76 17.59
CA PRO A 506 -80.54 -49.44 18.89
C PRO A 506 -79.78 -48.33 19.63
N ILE A 507 -80.53 -47.44 20.30
CA ILE A 507 -80.01 -46.25 20.92
C ILE A 507 -78.99 -46.53 22.06
N GLU A 508 -79.20 -47.68 22.76
CA GLU A 508 -78.29 -48.19 23.79
C GLU A 508 -76.91 -48.57 23.20
N LYS A 509 -76.94 -49.15 21.98
CA LYS A 509 -75.69 -49.46 21.24
C LYS A 509 -74.98 -48.25 20.74
N ILE A 510 -75.73 -47.21 20.28
CA ILE A 510 -75.19 -45.95 19.86
C ILE A 510 -74.57 -45.24 21.05
N ALA A 511 -75.22 -45.19 22.20
CA ALA A 511 -74.70 -44.62 23.44
C ALA A 511 -73.38 -45.28 23.84
N LYS A 512 -73.27 -46.61 23.80
CA LYS A 512 -72.05 -47.36 24.13
C LYS A 512 -70.87 -47.05 23.15
N THR A 513 -71.22 -46.84 21.90
CA THR A 513 -70.20 -46.59 20.85
C THR A 513 -69.69 -45.14 20.82
N THR A 514 -70.55 -44.21 21.13
CA THR A 514 -70.19 -42.74 21.00
C THR A 514 -69.81 -42.08 22.34
N GLY A 515 -70.08 -42.79 23.49
CA GLY A 515 -69.83 -42.21 24.79
C GLY A 515 -70.87 -41.16 25.22
N TYR A 516 -72.00 -41.01 24.50
CA TYR A 516 -73.13 -40.19 24.93
C TYR A 516 -74.07 -41.03 25.87
N SER A 517 -74.74 -40.33 26.79
CA SER A 517 -75.78 -40.95 27.53
C SER A 517 -77.01 -41.19 26.66
N VAL A 518 -77.77 -42.25 26.97
CA VAL A 518 -79.07 -42.59 26.29
C VAL A 518 -80.03 -41.39 26.37
N SER A 519 -80.07 -40.70 27.50
CA SER A 519 -80.94 -39.55 27.70
C SER A 519 -80.53 -38.37 26.79
N TYR A 520 -79.18 -38.13 26.58
CA TYR A 520 -78.66 -37.11 25.64
C TYR A 520 -79.08 -37.46 24.21
N LEU A 521 -78.85 -38.66 23.77
CA LEU A 521 -79.21 -39.11 22.40
C LEU A 521 -80.69 -38.94 22.13
N LYS A 522 -81.58 -39.35 23.06
CA LYS A 522 -83.05 -39.18 22.94
C LYS A 522 -83.49 -37.73 22.85
N ARG A 523 -82.68 -36.80 23.39
CA ARG A 523 -83.05 -35.37 23.43
C ARG A 523 -82.58 -34.56 22.23
N TYR A 524 -81.43 -34.96 21.61
CA TYR A 524 -80.77 -34.18 20.62
C TYR A 524 -80.65 -34.78 19.22
N PHE A 525 -81.02 -36.04 19.10
CA PHE A 525 -81.12 -36.79 17.87
C PHE A 525 -82.47 -37.50 17.76
#